data_f60703d3fa131ffa61403ff042b2d525
#
_entry.id   f60703d3fa131ffa61403ff042b2d525
#
_cell.length_a   1.000
_cell.length_b   1.000
_cell.length_c   1.000
_cell.angle_alpha   90.00
_cell.angle_beta   90.00
_cell.angle_gamma   90.00
#
_symmetry.space_group_name_H-M   'P 1'
#
loop_
_entity.id
_entity.type
_entity.pdbx_description
1 polymer ?
#
loop_
_entity_poly.entity_id
_entity_poly.type
_entity_poly.pdbx_seq_one_letter_code
_entity_poly.pdbx_strand_id
1 'polypeptide(L)'
;NYMAHQEIHALVRSALAARAGRGAYRLLDLGCGNARLLADTLREFPPAHYVGVDLSRPALAEAAQQLRGLPAVELREQDMLSCVASQADDSVDVIYSSFAMHHLSTAEKARLVVQIGRALKPDGQWILVDVVRAEGQSRDTYVREYREMMTRSWADFAPEHIEQVWGHIAQFDYPEPVTSLAAMARAAGLTEPNVLGQFGPHAAMTFALPR
;
A
#
# COMPACT_ATOMS: atom_id res chain seq x y z
N ASN A 1 -5.61 -6.77 -16.75
CA ASN A 1 -4.52 -6.08 -16.02
C ASN A 1 -4.81 -4.56 -15.92
N TYR A 2 -5.93 -4.19 -15.27
CA TYR A 2 -6.49 -2.83 -15.35
C TYR A 2 -5.71 -1.76 -14.57
N MET A 3 -4.98 -2.13 -13.53
CA MET A 3 -4.21 -1.21 -12.66
C MET A 3 -2.73 -1.58 -12.65
N ALA A 4 -2.23 -2.15 -13.74
CA ALA A 4 -0.87 -2.70 -13.83
C ALA A 4 -0.54 -3.69 -12.69
N HIS A 5 -1.54 -4.46 -12.24
CA HIS A 5 -1.36 -5.37 -11.10
C HIS A 5 -0.24 -6.39 -11.31
N GLN A 6 -0.05 -6.90 -12.53
CA GLN A 6 0.99 -7.89 -12.82
C GLN A 6 2.40 -7.28 -12.69
N GLU A 7 2.59 -6.08 -13.26
CA GLU A 7 3.86 -5.35 -13.21
C GLU A 7 4.17 -4.92 -11.76
N ILE A 8 3.19 -4.36 -11.07
CA ILE A 8 3.33 -3.94 -9.67
C ILE A 8 3.62 -5.15 -8.78
N HIS A 9 2.89 -6.25 -8.96
CA HIS A 9 3.13 -7.49 -8.21
C HIS A 9 4.56 -8.00 -8.39
N ALA A 10 5.11 -7.99 -9.61
CA ALA A 10 6.48 -8.37 -9.86
C ALA A 10 7.50 -7.50 -9.11
N LEU A 11 7.25 -6.19 -9.02
CA LEU A 11 8.10 -5.25 -8.26
C LEU A 11 8.03 -5.52 -6.76
N VAL A 12 6.82 -5.69 -6.20
CA VAL A 12 6.61 -6.02 -4.78
C VAL A 12 7.24 -7.37 -4.44
N ARG A 13 7.06 -8.38 -5.30
CA ARG A 13 7.67 -9.69 -5.15
C ARG A 13 9.20 -9.59 -5.06
N SER A 14 9.82 -8.81 -5.95
CA SER A 14 11.27 -8.59 -5.93
C SER A 14 11.75 -7.90 -4.65
N ALA A 15 11.02 -6.91 -4.15
CA ALA A 15 11.35 -6.21 -2.90
C ALA A 15 11.25 -7.17 -1.69
N LEU A 16 10.22 -8.00 -1.63
CA LEU A 16 10.03 -8.99 -0.55
C LEU A 16 11.05 -10.13 -0.64
N ALA A 17 11.40 -10.60 -1.84
CA ALA A 17 12.48 -11.57 -2.03
C ALA A 17 13.83 -11.08 -1.49
N ALA A 18 14.18 -9.83 -1.81
CA ALA A 18 15.39 -9.20 -1.30
C ALA A 18 15.39 -9.07 0.23
N ARG A 19 14.21 -8.79 0.86
CA ARG A 19 14.10 -8.78 2.32
C ARG A 19 14.21 -10.16 2.93
N ALA A 20 13.52 -11.15 2.39
CA ALA A 20 13.54 -12.53 2.86
C ALA A 20 14.95 -13.13 2.81
N GLY A 21 15.75 -12.78 1.81
CA GLY A 21 17.15 -13.15 1.69
C GLY A 21 18.04 -12.67 2.84
N ARG A 22 17.59 -11.73 3.68
CA ARG A 22 18.29 -11.25 4.87
C ARG A 22 17.92 -12.01 6.16
N GLY A 23 17.00 -12.97 6.08
CA GLY A 23 16.53 -13.77 7.20
C GLY A 23 15.08 -13.51 7.59
N ALA A 24 14.65 -14.07 8.71
CA ALA A 24 13.29 -13.96 9.22
C ALA A 24 12.86 -12.49 9.38
N TYR A 25 11.60 -12.19 9.04
CA TYR A 25 11.08 -10.81 9.10
C TYR A 25 9.62 -10.79 9.55
N ARG A 26 9.24 -9.69 10.19
CA ARG A 26 7.86 -9.34 10.54
C ARG A 26 7.31 -8.37 9.52
N LEU A 27 6.11 -8.66 8.99
CA LEU A 27 5.40 -7.84 8.02
C LEU A 27 4.11 -7.29 8.63
N LEU A 28 3.91 -5.99 8.54
CA LEU A 28 2.67 -5.28 8.89
C LEU A 28 2.03 -4.77 7.60
N ASP A 29 0.82 -5.24 7.29
CA ASP A 29 0.05 -4.90 6.08
C ASP A 29 -1.10 -3.95 6.45
N LEU A 30 -0.98 -2.70 6.04
CA LEU A 30 -1.90 -1.61 6.37
C LEU A 30 -2.95 -1.45 5.27
N GLY A 31 -4.19 -1.80 5.57
CA GLY A 31 -5.27 -1.89 4.59
C GLY A 31 -5.12 -3.16 3.75
N CYS A 32 -4.98 -4.31 4.39
CA CYS A 32 -4.66 -5.57 3.71
C CYS A 32 -5.80 -6.10 2.81
N GLY A 33 -7.01 -5.56 2.94
CA GLY A 33 -8.17 -6.04 2.20
C GLY A 33 -8.34 -7.56 2.34
N ASN A 34 -8.53 -8.24 1.22
CA ASN A 34 -8.59 -9.71 1.18
C ASN A 34 -7.23 -10.40 0.97
N ALA A 35 -6.14 -9.66 1.01
CA ALA A 35 -4.75 -10.12 0.86
C ALA A 35 -4.43 -10.87 -0.46
N ARG A 36 -5.36 -10.91 -1.41
CA ARG A 36 -5.24 -11.74 -2.63
C ARG A 36 -3.99 -11.44 -3.44
N LEU A 37 -3.65 -10.15 -3.61
CA LEU A 37 -2.50 -9.75 -4.43
C LEU A 37 -1.15 -10.11 -3.78
N LEU A 38 -1.10 -10.20 -2.46
CA LEU A 38 0.14 -10.46 -1.73
C LEU A 38 0.31 -11.94 -1.37
N ALA A 39 -0.77 -12.70 -1.27
CA ALA A 39 -0.76 -14.07 -0.73
C ALA A 39 0.24 -15.01 -1.42
N ASP A 40 0.32 -14.98 -2.75
CA ASP A 40 1.24 -15.86 -3.49
C ASP A 40 2.71 -15.50 -3.21
N THR A 41 3.01 -14.21 -3.16
CA THR A 41 4.35 -13.74 -2.78
C THR A 41 4.72 -14.13 -1.35
N LEU A 42 3.78 -14.07 -0.42
CA LEU A 42 4.02 -14.47 0.97
C LEU A 42 4.19 -15.98 1.13
N ARG A 43 3.59 -16.81 0.27
CA ARG A 43 3.86 -18.26 0.27
C ARG A 43 5.26 -18.57 -0.21
N GLU A 44 5.77 -17.81 -1.18
CA GLU A 44 7.13 -17.97 -1.70
C GLU A 44 8.18 -17.41 -0.73
N PHE A 45 7.89 -16.29 -0.07
CA PHE A 45 8.79 -15.60 0.87
C PHE A 45 8.07 -15.36 2.20
N PRO A 46 7.83 -16.41 3.00
CA PRO A 46 6.99 -16.28 4.18
C PRO A 46 7.63 -15.40 5.26
N PRO A 47 6.87 -14.41 5.77
CA PRO A 47 7.30 -13.70 6.98
C PRO A 47 7.24 -14.63 8.20
N ALA A 48 8.10 -14.40 9.17
CA ALA A 48 8.01 -15.08 10.46
C ALA A 48 6.73 -14.71 11.21
N HIS A 49 6.23 -13.50 10.98
CA HIS A 49 4.97 -13.03 11.50
C HIS A 49 4.33 -12.02 10.53
N TYR A 50 3.10 -12.29 10.13
CA TYR A 50 2.26 -11.39 9.32
C TYR A 50 1.15 -10.82 10.19
N VAL A 51 1.00 -9.49 10.16
CA VAL A 51 -0.14 -8.79 10.76
C VAL A 51 -0.82 -8.01 9.65
N GLY A 52 -2.07 -8.33 9.34
CA GLY A 52 -2.90 -7.59 8.39
C GLY A 52 -4.01 -6.84 9.10
N VAL A 53 -4.22 -5.59 8.74
CA VAL A 53 -5.32 -4.78 9.27
C VAL A 53 -6.17 -4.20 8.16
N ASP A 54 -7.49 -4.22 8.37
CA ASP A 54 -8.47 -3.61 7.49
C ASP A 54 -9.73 -3.24 8.28
N LEU A 55 -10.53 -2.32 7.77
CA LEU A 55 -11.82 -1.96 8.36
C LEU A 55 -12.96 -2.89 7.90
N SER A 56 -12.73 -3.64 6.82
CA SER A 56 -13.72 -4.53 6.22
C SER A 56 -13.62 -5.94 6.80
N ARG A 57 -14.51 -6.26 7.74
CA ARG A 57 -14.63 -7.64 8.27
C ARG A 57 -14.85 -8.70 7.18
N PRO A 58 -15.67 -8.47 6.14
CA PRO A 58 -15.78 -9.41 5.02
C PRO A 58 -14.45 -9.64 4.30
N ALA A 59 -13.69 -8.58 4.01
CA ALA A 59 -12.39 -8.71 3.37
C ALA A 59 -11.39 -9.48 4.23
N LEU A 60 -11.36 -9.24 5.54
CA LEU A 60 -10.54 -10.01 6.49
C LEU A 60 -10.90 -11.50 6.54
N ALA A 61 -12.18 -11.84 6.40
CA ALA A 61 -12.61 -13.23 6.32
C ALA A 61 -12.09 -13.94 5.05
N GLU A 62 -12.04 -13.23 3.92
CA GLU A 62 -11.39 -13.72 2.69
C GLU A 62 -9.86 -13.80 2.86
N ALA A 63 -9.23 -12.78 3.46
CA ALA A 63 -7.80 -12.77 3.75
C ALA A 63 -7.38 -13.99 4.57
N ALA A 64 -8.15 -14.37 5.58
CA ALA A 64 -7.90 -15.56 6.40
C ALA A 64 -7.88 -16.85 5.56
N GLN A 65 -8.63 -16.90 4.47
CA GLN A 65 -8.60 -18.04 3.54
C GLN A 65 -7.39 -17.99 2.62
N GLN A 66 -7.08 -16.79 2.07
CA GLN A 66 -5.94 -16.60 1.17
C GLN A 66 -4.59 -16.87 1.85
N LEU A 67 -4.48 -16.55 3.13
CA LEU A 67 -3.24 -16.65 3.91
C LEU A 67 -3.09 -17.98 4.64
N ARG A 68 -3.96 -18.95 4.40
CA ARG A 68 -3.83 -20.32 4.97
C ARG A 68 -2.49 -20.92 4.59
N GLY A 69 -1.84 -21.54 5.59
CA GLY A 69 -0.55 -22.20 5.43
C GLY A 69 0.66 -21.30 5.71
N LEU A 70 0.48 -20.00 5.91
CA LEU A 70 1.55 -19.16 6.44
C LEU A 70 1.78 -19.46 7.94
N PRO A 71 3.03 -19.35 8.43
CA PRO A 71 3.40 -19.82 9.76
C PRO A 71 2.72 -19.05 10.92
N ALA A 72 2.59 -17.75 10.79
CA ALA A 72 1.97 -16.92 11.82
C ALA A 72 1.24 -15.74 11.17
N VAL A 73 -0.09 -15.80 11.19
CA VAL A 73 -0.98 -14.79 10.62
C VAL A 73 -1.89 -14.24 11.71
N GLU A 74 -1.91 -12.93 11.84
CA GLU A 74 -2.83 -12.19 12.68
C GLU A 74 -3.60 -11.19 11.81
N LEU A 75 -4.93 -11.24 11.84
CA LEU A 75 -5.82 -10.32 11.13
C LEU A 75 -6.62 -9.52 12.15
N ARG A 76 -6.66 -8.20 11.99
CA ARG A 76 -7.34 -7.28 12.91
C ARG A 76 -8.29 -6.37 12.16
N GLU A 77 -9.52 -6.27 12.66
CA GLU A 77 -10.47 -5.21 12.25
C GLU A 77 -10.06 -3.91 12.95
N GLN A 78 -9.20 -3.14 12.31
CA GLN A 78 -8.59 -1.94 12.91
C GLN A 78 -8.20 -0.96 11.80
N ASP A 79 -8.28 0.35 12.09
CA ASP A 79 -7.73 1.37 11.19
C ASP A 79 -6.19 1.36 11.21
N MET A 80 -5.60 1.75 10.07
CA MET A 80 -4.16 1.69 9.87
C MET A 80 -3.38 2.68 10.76
N LEU A 81 -3.96 3.85 11.08
CA LEU A 81 -3.32 4.85 11.95
C LEU A 81 -3.17 4.33 13.37
N SER A 82 -4.25 3.83 13.96
CA SER A 82 -4.25 3.23 15.29
C SER A 82 -3.36 1.99 15.34
N CYS A 83 -3.37 1.20 14.27
CA CYS A 83 -2.54 0.00 14.22
C CYS A 83 -1.05 0.33 14.24
N VAL A 84 -0.58 1.22 13.37
CA VAL A 84 0.85 1.56 13.33
C VAL A 84 1.27 2.32 14.58
N ALA A 85 0.42 3.18 15.15
CA ALA A 85 0.70 3.88 16.39
C ALA A 85 0.87 2.95 17.60
N SER A 86 0.22 1.78 17.58
CA SER A 86 0.35 0.77 18.64
C SER A 86 1.61 -0.11 18.54
N GLN A 87 2.36 -0.03 17.43
CA GLN A 87 3.63 -0.75 17.33
C GLN A 87 4.68 -0.13 18.24
N ALA A 88 5.56 -0.97 18.80
CA ALA A 88 6.75 -0.47 19.50
C ALA A 88 7.71 0.17 18.47
N ASP A 89 8.61 1.04 18.97
CA ASP A 89 9.70 1.59 18.15
C ASP A 89 10.59 0.47 17.65
N ASP A 90 11.15 0.61 16.45
CA ASP A 90 12.12 -0.33 15.87
C ASP A 90 11.64 -1.81 15.89
N SER A 91 10.34 -2.06 15.66
CA SER A 91 9.77 -3.39 15.88
C SER A 91 9.35 -4.14 14.58
N VAL A 92 9.24 -3.43 13.45
CA VAL A 92 8.72 -3.98 12.19
C VAL A 92 9.78 -3.97 11.12
N ASP A 93 9.96 -5.11 10.45
CA ASP A 93 10.95 -5.23 9.37
C ASP A 93 10.41 -4.73 8.02
N VAL A 94 9.13 -5.02 7.74
CA VAL A 94 8.44 -4.56 6.53
C VAL A 94 7.07 -4.00 6.91
N ILE A 95 6.82 -2.76 6.54
CA ILE A 95 5.47 -2.21 6.49
C ILE A 95 5.06 -2.19 5.03
N TYR A 96 3.88 -2.72 4.74
CA TYR A 96 3.30 -2.76 3.40
C TYR A 96 1.96 -2.04 3.40
N SER A 97 1.65 -1.31 2.35
CA SER A 97 0.32 -0.76 2.10
C SER A 97 0.06 -0.77 0.61
N SER A 98 -1.10 -1.27 0.19
CA SER A 98 -1.45 -1.37 -1.23
C SER A 98 -2.86 -0.86 -1.47
N PHE A 99 -2.98 0.19 -2.27
CA PHE A 99 -4.25 0.81 -2.65
C PHE A 99 -5.17 1.11 -1.45
N ALA A 100 -4.59 1.67 -0.37
CA ALA A 100 -5.30 1.95 0.86
C ALA A 100 -5.00 3.36 1.43
N MET A 101 -3.78 3.85 1.29
CA MET A 101 -3.37 5.11 1.91
C MET A 101 -4.04 6.33 1.23
N HIS A 102 -4.42 6.22 -0.04
CA HIS A 102 -5.10 7.31 -0.76
C HIS A 102 -6.47 7.67 -0.17
N HIS A 103 -7.07 6.81 0.63
CA HIS A 103 -8.33 7.14 1.34
C HIS A 103 -8.14 8.09 2.53
N LEU A 104 -6.92 8.29 3.00
CA LEU A 104 -6.61 9.21 4.07
C LEU A 104 -6.51 10.66 3.55
N SER A 105 -6.88 11.62 4.38
CA SER A 105 -6.54 13.03 4.13
C SER A 105 -5.03 13.25 4.16
N THR A 106 -4.53 14.34 3.56
CA THR A 106 -3.10 14.70 3.58
C THR A 106 -2.53 14.76 5.00
N ALA A 107 -3.30 15.30 5.97
CA ALA A 107 -2.87 15.37 7.36
C ALA A 107 -2.80 13.99 8.04
N GLU A 108 -3.70 13.09 7.72
CA GLU A 108 -3.68 11.71 8.22
C GLU A 108 -2.53 10.91 7.62
N LYS A 109 -2.25 11.08 6.32
CA LYS A 109 -1.07 10.49 5.67
C LYS A 109 0.22 10.95 6.33
N ALA A 110 0.37 12.24 6.60
CA ALA A 110 1.56 12.76 7.29
C ALA A 110 1.74 12.13 8.67
N ARG A 111 0.65 12.00 9.45
CA ARG A 111 0.68 11.31 10.75
C ARG A 111 1.04 9.83 10.61
N LEU A 112 0.47 9.15 9.61
CA LEU A 112 0.74 7.74 9.33
C LEU A 112 2.22 7.54 9.01
N VAL A 113 2.79 8.36 8.14
CA VAL A 113 4.20 8.25 7.71
C VAL A 113 5.17 8.47 8.88
N VAL A 114 4.86 9.39 9.79
CA VAL A 114 5.65 9.57 11.04
C VAL A 114 5.64 8.30 11.89
N GLN A 115 4.47 7.67 12.08
CA GLN A 115 4.38 6.42 12.85
C GLN A 115 5.05 5.24 12.13
N ILE A 116 5.02 5.20 10.80
CA ILE A 116 5.76 4.22 10.00
C ILE A 116 7.27 4.37 10.26
N GLY A 117 7.81 5.59 10.18
CA GLY A 117 9.23 5.85 10.44
C GLY A 117 9.65 5.40 11.83
N ARG A 118 8.83 5.65 12.86
CA ARG A 118 9.09 5.21 14.24
C ARG A 118 9.07 3.68 14.41
N ALA A 119 8.10 3.01 13.76
CA ALA A 119 7.91 1.58 13.94
C ALA A 119 8.89 0.71 13.14
N LEU A 120 9.46 1.25 12.06
CA LEU A 120 10.44 0.54 11.24
C LEU A 120 11.74 0.30 12.00
N LYS A 121 12.28 -0.92 11.89
CA LYS A 121 13.65 -1.21 12.33
C LYS A 121 14.67 -0.45 11.47
N PRO A 122 15.92 -0.27 11.96
CA PRO A 122 16.98 0.42 11.19
C PRO A 122 17.20 -0.14 9.78
N ASP A 123 17.07 -1.46 9.60
CA ASP A 123 17.18 -2.15 8.30
C ASP A 123 15.81 -2.45 7.66
N GLY A 124 14.74 -1.90 8.22
CA GLY A 124 13.38 -2.08 7.76
C GLY A 124 13.07 -1.28 6.51
N GLN A 125 11.98 -1.64 5.85
CA GLN A 125 11.49 -0.91 4.69
C GLN A 125 9.97 -0.76 4.73
N TRP A 126 9.50 0.37 4.24
CA TRP A 126 8.10 0.56 3.89
C TRP A 126 7.93 0.41 2.39
N ILE A 127 7.04 -0.48 1.97
CA ILE A 127 6.66 -0.71 0.56
C ILE A 127 5.27 -0.10 0.39
N LEU A 128 5.15 0.91 -0.44
CA LEU A 128 3.90 1.57 -0.78
C LEU A 128 3.55 1.28 -2.24
N VAL A 129 2.37 0.71 -2.45
CA VAL A 129 1.71 0.65 -3.75
C VAL A 129 0.48 1.52 -3.67
N ASP A 130 0.39 2.58 -4.47
CA ASP A 130 -0.78 3.43 -4.41
C ASP A 130 -1.02 4.22 -5.69
N VAL A 131 -2.17 4.88 -5.75
CA VAL A 131 -2.45 5.86 -6.77
C VAL A 131 -1.77 7.19 -6.44
N VAL A 132 -1.14 7.78 -7.44
CA VAL A 132 -0.48 9.08 -7.37
C VAL A 132 -1.02 10.01 -8.43
N ARG A 133 -1.08 11.30 -8.14
CA ARG A 133 -1.40 12.33 -9.14
C ARG A 133 -0.14 12.99 -9.66
N ALA A 134 -0.24 13.60 -10.84
CA ALA A 134 0.88 14.33 -11.41
C ALA A 134 1.20 15.58 -10.58
N GLU A 135 2.43 16.06 -10.68
CA GLU A 135 2.86 17.29 -10.05
C GLU A 135 2.01 18.48 -10.55
N GLY A 136 1.53 19.28 -9.61
CA GLY A 136 0.65 20.41 -9.90
C GLY A 136 -0.79 20.06 -10.32
N GLN A 137 -1.10 18.77 -10.50
CA GLN A 137 -2.46 18.33 -10.83
C GLN A 137 -3.39 18.50 -9.62
N SER A 138 -4.55 19.15 -9.83
CA SER A 138 -5.58 19.20 -8.78
C SER A 138 -6.26 17.84 -8.62
N ARG A 139 -6.86 17.58 -7.44
CA ARG A 139 -7.66 16.38 -7.21
C ARG A 139 -8.81 16.26 -8.22
N ASP A 140 -9.52 17.34 -8.51
CA ASP A 140 -10.64 17.32 -9.45
C ASP A 140 -10.18 16.97 -10.88
N THR A 141 -9.02 17.45 -11.29
CA THR A 141 -8.41 17.08 -12.57
C THR A 141 -8.04 15.61 -12.58
N TYR A 142 -7.43 15.11 -11.50
CA TYR A 142 -7.10 13.69 -11.36
C TYR A 142 -8.34 12.80 -11.49
N VAL A 143 -9.40 13.09 -10.73
CA VAL A 143 -10.64 12.30 -10.74
C VAL A 143 -11.28 12.27 -12.14
N ARG A 144 -11.32 13.40 -12.85
CA ARG A 144 -11.82 13.47 -14.22
C ARG A 144 -10.98 12.62 -15.18
N GLU A 145 -9.66 12.80 -15.16
CA GLU A 145 -8.74 12.09 -16.06
C GLU A 145 -8.69 10.58 -15.76
N TYR A 146 -8.82 10.20 -14.49
CA TYR A 146 -8.92 8.80 -14.10
C TYR A 146 -10.18 8.14 -14.67
N ARG A 147 -11.34 8.83 -14.64
CA ARG A 147 -12.56 8.35 -15.30
C ARG A 147 -12.39 8.16 -16.80
N GLU A 148 -11.75 9.13 -17.47
CA GLU A 148 -11.46 9.01 -18.91
C GLU A 148 -10.52 7.84 -19.20
N MET A 149 -9.52 7.60 -18.36
CA MET A 149 -8.64 6.44 -18.47
C MET A 149 -9.41 5.13 -18.30
N MET A 150 -10.25 5.01 -17.27
CA MET A 150 -11.09 3.81 -17.07
C MET A 150 -11.98 3.54 -18.29
N THR A 151 -12.67 4.57 -18.79
CA THR A 151 -13.57 4.44 -19.95
C THR A 151 -12.83 3.96 -21.20
N ARG A 152 -11.57 4.38 -21.39
CA ARG A 152 -10.75 3.95 -22.54
C ARG A 152 -10.13 2.58 -22.37
N SER A 153 -9.71 2.24 -21.16
CA SER A 153 -8.82 1.10 -20.92
C SER A 153 -9.51 -0.11 -20.29
N TRP A 154 -10.70 0.07 -19.70
CA TRP A 154 -11.45 -0.98 -19.02
C TRP A 154 -12.65 -1.45 -19.89
N ALA A 155 -12.36 -1.72 -21.15
CA ALA A 155 -13.40 -2.04 -22.16
C ALA A 155 -14.25 -3.29 -21.85
N ASP A 156 -13.74 -4.19 -20.99
CA ASP A 156 -14.46 -5.40 -20.58
C ASP A 156 -15.46 -5.16 -19.44
N PHE A 157 -15.45 -3.96 -18.83
CA PHE A 157 -16.40 -3.62 -17.77
C PHE A 157 -17.65 -2.98 -18.32
N ALA A 158 -18.79 -3.34 -17.73
CA ALA A 158 -20.04 -2.66 -18.02
C ALA A 158 -19.97 -1.18 -17.63
N PRO A 159 -20.57 -0.26 -18.40
CA PRO A 159 -20.53 1.18 -18.09
C PRO A 159 -21.00 1.51 -16.68
N GLU A 160 -22.02 0.82 -16.19
CA GLU A 160 -22.57 1.00 -14.83
C GLU A 160 -21.54 0.66 -13.75
N HIS A 161 -20.70 -0.34 -14.00
CA HIS A 161 -19.63 -0.72 -13.08
C HIS A 161 -18.52 0.36 -13.06
N ILE A 162 -18.16 0.91 -14.23
CA ILE A 162 -17.20 2.02 -14.32
C ILE A 162 -17.71 3.23 -13.54
N GLU A 163 -19.00 3.59 -13.69
CA GLU A 163 -19.62 4.70 -12.96
C GLU A 163 -19.63 4.46 -11.44
N GLN A 164 -19.88 3.23 -11.00
CA GLN A 164 -19.83 2.88 -9.58
C GLN A 164 -18.43 3.03 -9.00
N VAL A 165 -17.41 2.50 -9.70
CA VAL A 165 -16.01 2.63 -9.29
C VAL A 165 -15.58 4.09 -9.29
N TRP A 166 -15.91 4.84 -10.34
CA TRP A 166 -15.62 6.27 -10.40
C TRP A 166 -16.30 7.07 -9.29
N GLY A 167 -17.56 6.76 -8.97
CA GLY A 167 -18.27 7.40 -7.86
C GLY A 167 -17.55 7.21 -6.52
N HIS A 168 -17.02 6.01 -6.28
CA HIS A 168 -16.18 5.72 -5.11
C HIS A 168 -14.90 6.55 -5.12
N ILE A 169 -14.15 6.53 -6.22
CA ILE A 169 -12.91 7.31 -6.39
C ILE A 169 -13.16 8.81 -6.17
N ALA A 170 -14.21 9.34 -6.78
CA ALA A 170 -14.55 10.76 -6.66
C ALA A 170 -14.88 11.18 -5.22
N GLN A 171 -15.44 10.28 -4.43
CA GLN A 171 -15.84 10.54 -3.06
C GLN A 171 -14.70 10.33 -2.05
N PHE A 172 -13.91 9.28 -2.22
CA PHE A 172 -13.04 8.76 -1.16
C PHE A 172 -11.55 8.79 -1.46
N ASP A 173 -11.12 9.07 -2.70
CA ASP A 173 -9.70 9.07 -3.03
C ASP A 173 -9.09 10.48 -2.93
N TYR A 174 -7.98 10.55 -2.23
CA TYR A 174 -7.16 11.75 -2.03
C TYR A 174 -5.69 11.45 -2.39
N PRO A 175 -5.38 11.10 -3.66
CA PRO A 175 -4.01 10.75 -4.04
C PRO A 175 -3.07 11.95 -3.90
N GLU A 176 -1.84 11.68 -3.54
CA GLU A 176 -0.78 12.68 -3.45
C GLU A 176 0.16 12.60 -4.67
N PRO A 177 0.82 13.68 -5.08
CA PRO A 177 1.97 13.58 -5.96
C PRO A 177 3.16 12.94 -5.21
N VAL A 178 4.07 12.33 -5.97
CA VAL A 178 5.25 11.66 -5.38
C VAL A 178 6.09 12.63 -4.55
N THR A 179 6.18 13.90 -4.95
CA THR A 179 6.92 14.92 -4.19
C THR A 179 6.31 15.22 -2.82
N SER A 180 4.97 15.17 -2.68
CA SER A 180 4.30 15.30 -1.38
C SER A 180 4.61 14.11 -0.48
N LEU A 181 4.59 12.88 -1.02
CA LEU A 181 4.98 11.68 -0.29
C LEU A 181 6.44 11.73 0.15
N ALA A 182 7.33 12.22 -0.72
CA ALA A 182 8.73 12.47 -0.40
C ALA A 182 8.91 13.49 0.73
N ALA A 183 8.14 14.58 0.72
CA ALA A 183 8.18 15.56 1.78
C ALA A 183 7.70 14.98 3.13
N MET A 184 6.63 14.18 3.13
CA MET A 184 6.16 13.47 4.34
C MET A 184 7.22 12.49 4.85
N ALA A 185 7.84 11.72 3.95
CA ALA A 185 8.90 10.77 4.29
C ALA A 185 10.10 11.46 4.94
N ARG A 186 10.60 12.56 4.36
CA ARG A 186 11.70 13.35 4.95
C ARG A 186 11.36 13.89 6.33
N ALA A 187 10.13 14.41 6.51
CA ALA A 187 9.67 14.90 7.79
C ALA A 187 9.58 13.79 8.85
N ALA A 188 9.42 12.56 8.44
CA ALA A 188 9.40 11.36 9.29
C ALA A 188 10.78 10.70 9.48
N GLY A 189 11.86 11.30 8.96
CA GLY A 189 13.21 10.73 9.03
C GLY A 189 13.47 9.57 8.07
N LEU A 190 12.60 9.36 7.08
CA LEU A 190 12.77 8.34 6.05
C LEU A 190 13.55 8.90 4.84
N THR A 191 14.10 8.00 4.04
CA THR A 191 14.73 8.35 2.76
C THR A 191 13.70 8.89 1.75
N GLU A 192 14.19 9.55 0.69
CA GLU A 192 13.40 9.78 -0.51
C GLU A 192 12.81 8.47 -1.04
N PRO A 193 11.62 8.51 -1.66
CA PRO A 193 11.04 7.34 -2.28
C PRO A 193 11.93 6.79 -3.39
N ASN A 194 12.29 5.51 -3.27
CA ASN A 194 12.82 4.78 -4.39
C ASN A 194 11.62 4.25 -5.21
N VAL A 195 11.31 4.90 -6.32
CA VAL A 195 10.21 4.51 -7.22
C VAL A 195 10.63 3.25 -7.97
N LEU A 196 10.03 2.12 -7.63
CA LEU A 196 10.27 0.83 -8.29
C LEU A 196 9.67 0.80 -9.69
N GLY A 197 8.51 1.43 -9.86
CA GLY A 197 7.83 1.60 -11.14
C GLY A 197 6.57 2.43 -11.00
N GLN A 198 6.20 3.10 -12.10
CA GLN A 198 4.98 3.88 -12.21
C GLN A 198 4.28 3.59 -13.53
N PHE A 199 2.99 3.29 -13.49
CA PHE A 199 2.15 2.90 -14.62
C PHE A 199 0.91 3.79 -14.65
N GLY A 200 1.04 4.93 -15.33
CA GLY A 200 0.04 5.98 -15.24
C GLY A 200 -0.08 6.52 -13.79
N PRO A 201 -1.29 6.48 -13.21
CA PRO A 201 -1.49 6.92 -11.83
C PRO A 201 -1.07 5.87 -10.77
N HIS A 202 -0.73 4.64 -11.14
CA HIS A 202 -0.40 3.56 -10.22
C HIS A 202 1.11 3.47 -10.03
N ALA A 203 1.58 3.55 -8.80
CA ALA A 203 3.01 3.53 -8.49
C ALA A 203 3.34 2.53 -7.38
N ALA A 204 4.51 1.92 -7.49
CA ALA A 204 5.13 1.14 -6.43
C ALA A 204 6.44 1.80 -6.01
N MET A 205 6.64 1.99 -4.72
CA MET A 205 7.83 2.66 -4.18
C MET A 205 8.22 2.08 -2.83
N THR A 206 9.48 2.27 -2.47
CA THR A 206 10.02 1.88 -1.17
C THR A 206 10.65 3.05 -0.46
N PHE A 207 10.54 3.04 0.85
CA PHE A 207 11.17 3.98 1.78
C PHE A 207 11.91 3.20 2.85
N ALA A 208 12.96 3.78 3.41
CA ALA A 208 13.75 3.18 4.49
C ALA A 208 14.24 4.26 5.44
N LEU A 209 14.79 3.85 6.58
CA LEU A 209 15.56 4.76 7.42
C LEU A 209 16.94 5.00 6.78
N PRO A 210 17.51 6.20 6.91
CA PRO A 210 18.89 6.47 6.48
C PRO A 210 19.87 5.53 7.21
N ARG A 211 20.89 5.09 6.49
CA ARG A 211 21.98 4.28 7.07
C ARG A 211 22.97 5.15 7.81
#